data_9b08206a3c3ec8935549fa94ec5844ad
#
_entry.id   9b08206a3c3ec8935549fa94ec5844ad
#
_cell.length_a   1.000
_cell.length_b   1.000
_cell.length_c   1.000
_cell.angle_alpha   90.00
_cell.angle_beta   90.00
_cell.angle_gamma   90.00
#
_symmetry.space_group_name_H-M   'P 1'
#
loop_
_entity.id
_entity.type
_entity.pdbx_description
1 polymer ?
#
loop_
_entity_poly.entity_id
_entity_poly.type
_entity_poly.pdbx_seq_one_letter_code
_entity_poly.pdbx_strand_id
1 'polypeptide(L)'
;MNSNWSGRRTLAVVAICIALGLAIGLLMILSIWGVLRAHGATSSYWVMTEALATAVTAATVIGAGFLAYRELDEASSSRHLAVADRLFEELNALENVAARRWIFQHLPSDPVTGQTALTDQDHDTVKRVLNSLDRVAFLTQRGWIPEDMVMPWMSPMILKVWIKLEPWVDYEVDRRHEPDYYRQVRALSERCLSWREAHGMSTEVVWVDNAL
;
A
#
# COMPACT_ATOMS: atom_id res chain seq x y z
N MET A 1 10.77 7.73 16.04
CA MET A 1 10.62 7.11 17.37
C MET A 1 9.42 7.70 18.15
N ASN A 2 8.28 8.03 17.49
CA ASN A 2 7.13 8.70 18.14
C ASN A 2 5.75 8.07 17.82
N SER A 3 5.66 6.89 17.19
CA SER A 3 4.37 6.27 16.81
C SER A 3 3.64 5.56 17.97
N ASN A 4 4.33 5.20 19.04
CA ASN A 4 3.72 4.49 20.18
C ASN A 4 2.90 5.40 21.13
N TRP A 5 2.98 6.72 20.97
CA TRP A 5 2.29 7.67 21.85
C TRP A 5 0.84 7.93 21.41
N SER A 6 0.54 7.86 20.13
CA SER A 6 -0.81 8.08 19.59
C SER A 6 -1.73 6.92 19.95
N GLY A 7 -1.31 5.68 19.73
CA GLY A 7 -2.11 4.49 20.02
C GLY A 7 -2.50 4.34 21.50
N ARG A 8 -1.59 4.64 22.43
CA ARG A 8 -1.88 4.60 23.88
C ARG A 8 -2.88 5.66 24.31
N ARG A 9 -2.84 6.86 23.71
CA ARG A 9 -3.82 7.92 24.00
C ARG A 9 -5.19 7.57 23.46
N THR A 10 -5.28 7.01 22.26
CA THR A 10 -6.56 6.57 21.68
C THR A 10 -7.18 5.45 22.49
N LEU A 11 -6.41 4.43 22.88
CA LEU A 11 -6.87 3.37 23.77
C LEU A 11 -7.36 3.90 25.13
N ALA A 12 -6.62 4.85 25.71
CA ALA A 12 -7.03 5.46 26.99
C ALA A 12 -8.33 6.26 26.85
N VAL A 13 -8.51 7.02 25.78
CA VAL A 13 -9.75 7.78 25.51
C VAL A 13 -10.92 6.83 25.32
N VAL A 14 -10.75 5.75 24.54
CA VAL A 14 -11.79 4.74 24.33
C VAL A 14 -12.17 4.05 25.64
N ALA A 15 -11.18 3.63 26.44
CA ALA A 15 -11.44 3.01 27.75
C ALA A 15 -12.19 3.96 28.70
N ILE A 16 -11.83 5.25 28.69
CA ILE A 16 -12.53 6.27 29.47
C ILE A 16 -13.97 6.46 28.98
N CYS A 17 -14.21 6.51 27.68
CA CYS A 17 -15.56 6.63 27.11
C CYS A 17 -16.45 5.42 27.46
N ILE A 18 -15.89 4.20 27.38
CA ILE A 18 -16.60 2.98 27.79
C ILE A 18 -16.91 3.01 29.29
N ALA A 19 -15.93 3.33 30.12
CA ALA A 19 -16.13 3.42 31.58
C ALA A 19 -17.17 4.49 31.96
N LEU A 20 -17.16 5.63 31.27
CA LEU A 20 -18.13 6.70 31.50
C LEU A 20 -19.55 6.27 31.07
N GLY A 21 -19.68 5.60 29.93
CA GLY A 21 -20.94 5.04 29.43
C GLY A 21 -21.52 4.01 30.40
N LEU A 22 -20.69 3.10 30.92
CA LEU A 22 -21.10 2.12 31.93
C LEU A 22 -21.52 2.79 33.24
N ALA A 23 -20.78 3.80 33.69
CA ALA A 23 -21.13 4.54 34.91
C ALA A 23 -22.46 5.29 34.79
N ILE A 24 -22.70 5.95 33.65
CA ILE A 24 -23.97 6.65 33.37
C ILE A 24 -25.12 5.64 33.28
N GLY A 25 -24.93 4.50 32.60
CA GLY A 25 -25.91 3.42 32.53
C GLY A 25 -26.27 2.88 33.90
N LEU A 26 -25.28 2.63 34.75
CA LEU A 26 -25.51 2.17 36.14
C LEU A 26 -26.28 3.19 36.98
N LEU A 27 -25.92 4.47 36.87
CA LEU A 27 -26.64 5.54 37.58
C LEU A 27 -28.09 5.68 37.12
N MET A 28 -28.34 5.53 35.79
CA MET A 28 -29.71 5.50 35.26
C MET A 28 -30.51 4.32 35.84
N ILE A 29 -29.95 3.11 35.84
CA ILE A 29 -30.60 1.91 36.40
C ILE A 29 -30.93 2.11 37.86
N LEU A 30 -30.00 2.61 38.66
CA LEU A 30 -30.21 2.88 40.10
C LEU A 30 -31.28 3.96 40.34
N SER A 31 -31.30 5.02 39.53
CA SER A 31 -32.30 6.08 39.64
C SER A 31 -33.69 5.59 39.29
N ILE A 32 -33.86 4.83 38.23
CA ILE A 32 -35.11 4.23 37.82
C ILE A 32 -35.57 3.22 38.86
N TRP A 33 -34.65 2.40 39.41
CA TRP A 33 -34.96 1.46 40.50
C TRP A 33 -35.52 2.16 41.75
N GLY A 34 -34.91 3.26 42.17
CA GLY A 34 -35.36 4.06 43.28
C GLY A 34 -36.79 4.58 43.11
N VAL A 35 -37.09 5.12 41.91
CA VAL A 35 -38.43 5.64 41.57
C VAL A 35 -39.48 4.52 41.53
N LEU A 36 -39.20 3.39 40.87
CA LEU A 36 -40.14 2.27 40.72
C LEU A 36 -40.41 1.55 42.04
N ARG A 37 -39.39 1.43 42.90
CA ARG A 37 -39.56 0.88 44.27
C ARG A 37 -40.47 1.75 45.12
N ALA A 38 -40.38 3.06 44.99
CA ALA A 38 -41.26 3.98 45.68
C ALA A 38 -42.74 3.88 45.24
N HIS A 39 -42.99 3.43 44.01
CA HIS A 39 -44.34 3.28 43.43
C HIS A 39 -44.84 1.83 43.41
N GLY A 40 -44.14 0.85 44.00
CA GLY A 40 -44.59 -0.55 44.11
C GLY A 40 -44.59 -1.36 42.80
N ALA A 41 -44.01 -0.85 41.70
CA ALA A 41 -44.04 -1.44 40.37
C ALA A 41 -42.79 -2.31 40.08
N THR A 42 -42.48 -3.29 40.93
CA THR A 42 -41.21 -4.07 40.82
C THR A 42 -41.15 -5.01 39.62
N SER A 43 -42.27 -5.57 39.15
CA SER A 43 -42.26 -6.49 37.99
C SER A 43 -41.93 -5.79 36.67
N SER A 44 -42.45 -4.59 36.46
CA SER A 44 -42.14 -3.77 35.25
C SER A 44 -40.69 -3.28 35.25
N TYR A 45 -40.08 -3.10 36.41
CA TYR A 45 -38.67 -2.71 36.56
C TYR A 45 -37.71 -3.75 35.98
N TRP A 46 -37.90 -5.03 36.24
CA TRP A 46 -37.00 -6.07 35.77
C TRP A 46 -36.98 -6.16 34.23
N VAL A 47 -38.14 -6.10 33.58
CA VAL A 47 -38.27 -6.10 32.14
C VAL A 47 -37.55 -4.89 31.51
N MET A 48 -37.69 -3.72 32.11
CA MET A 48 -37.06 -2.50 31.62
C MET A 48 -35.52 -2.51 31.81
N THR A 49 -35.05 -3.09 32.93
CA THR A 49 -33.62 -3.24 33.22
C THR A 49 -32.97 -4.22 32.26
N GLU A 50 -33.63 -5.33 31.91
CA GLU A 50 -33.18 -6.32 30.98
C GLU A 50 -33.07 -5.71 29.53
N ALA A 51 -34.11 -4.98 29.11
CA ALA A 51 -34.11 -4.29 27.84
C ALA A 51 -32.98 -3.25 27.72
N LEU A 52 -32.75 -2.47 28.80
CA LEU A 52 -31.68 -1.47 28.83
C LEU A 52 -30.30 -2.12 28.82
N ALA A 53 -30.11 -3.19 29.61
CA ALA A 53 -28.84 -3.95 29.62
C ALA A 53 -28.53 -4.55 28.24
N THR A 54 -29.55 -5.10 27.57
CA THR A 54 -29.41 -5.62 26.21
C THR A 54 -29.04 -4.52 25.22
N ALA A 55 -29.71 -3.36 25.29
CA ALA A 55 -29.40 -2.22 24.42
C ALA A 55 -27.98 -1.69 24.63
N VAL A 56 -27.54 -1.57 25.90
CA VAL A 56 -26.16 -1.14 26.21
C VAL A 56 -25.13 -2.17 25.69
N THR A 57 -25.42 -3.46 25.92
CA THR A 57 -24.54 -4.52 25.39
C THR A 57 -24.44 -4.49 23.88
N ALA A 58 -25.56 -4.36 23.18
CA ALA A 58 -25.57 -4.26 21.71
C ALA A 58 -24.79 -3.03 21.20
N ALA A 59 -25.01 -1.88 21.85
CA ALA A 59 -24.27 -0.65 21.49
C ALA A 59 -22.77 -0.79 21.73
N THR A 60 -22.36 -1.46 22.80
CA THR A 60 -20.96 -1.72 23.13
C THR A 60 -20.31 -2.66 22.09
N VAL A 61 -21.00 -3.74 21.69
CA VAL A 61 -20.51 -4.68 20.68
C VAL A 61 -20.35 -3.98 19.32
N ILE A 62 -21.34 -3.18 18.91
CA ILE A 62 -21.28 -2.40 17.67
C ILE A 62 -20.11 -1.40 17.71
N GLY A 63 -19.96 -0.68 18.82
CA GLY A 63 -18.88 0.28 19.01
C GLY A 63 -17.49 -0.38 18.99
N ALA A 64 -17.34 -1.52 19.66
CA ALA A 64 -16.10 -2.29 19.66
C ALA A 64 -15.78 -2.84 18.28
N GLY A 65 -16.79 -3.34 17.55
CA GLY A 65 -16.64 -3.82 16.17
C GLY A 65 -16.19 -2.70 15.22
N PHE A 66 -16.75 -1.51 15.33
CA PHE A 66 -16.36 -0.35 14.54
C PHE A 66 -14.90 0.08 14.83
N LEU A 67 -14.50 0.11 16.10
CA LEU A 67 -13.13 0.43 16.49
C LEU A 67 -12.13 -0.62 15.97
N ALA A 68 -12.44 -1.90 16.11
CA ALA A 68 -11.62 -2.98 15.59
C ALA A 68 -11.46 -2.90 14.06
N TYR A 69 -12.55 -2.60 13.35
CA TYR A 69 -12.50 -2.39 11.89
C TYR A 69 -11.58 -1.23 11.53
N ARG A 70 -11.70 -0.10 12.22
CA ARG A 70 -10.84 1.07 11.99
C ARG A 70 -9.37 0.79 12.29
N GLU A 71 -9.06 0.07 13.36
CA GLU A 71 -7.68 -0.33 13.69
C GLU A 71 -7.09 -1.25 12.63
N LEU A 72 -7.89 -2.16 12.07
CA LEU A 72 -7.45 -3.03 10.97
C LEU A 72 -7.16 -2.23 9.69
N ASP A 73 -7.98 -1.24 9.37
CA ASP A 73 -7.78 -0.38 8.21
C ASP A 73 -6.52 0.50 8.36
N GLU A 74 -6.33 1.12 9.53
CA GLU A 74 -5.11 1.89 9.86
C GLU A 74 -3.85 1.00 9.83
N ALA A 75 -3.94 -0.23 10.35
CA ALA A 75 -2.82 -1.18 10.33
C ALA A 75 -2.49 -1.64 8.90
N SER A 76 -3.49 -1.83 8.04
CA SER A 76 -3.31 -2.17 6.62
C SER A 76 -2.61 -1.03 5.87
N SER A 77 -3.09 0.19 6.02
CA SER A 77 -2.51 1.39 5.40
C SER A 77 -1.05 1.60 5.84
N SER A 78 -0.76 1.39 7.11
CA SER A 78 0.61 1.48 7.65
C SER A 78 1.55 0.42 7.04
N ARG A 79 1.06 -0.79 6.81
CA ARG A 79 1.85 -1.85 6.14
C ARG A 79 2.13 -1.51 4.68
N HIS A 80 1.14 -1.02 3.94
CA HIS A 80 1.31 -0.60 2.55
C HIS A 80 2.37 0.51 2.46
N LEU A 81 2.31 1.50 3.34
CA LEU A 81 3.29 2.58 3.38
C LEU A 81 4.70 2.08 3.69
N ALA A 82 4.87 1.16 4.66
CA ALA A 82 6.17 0.61 5.00
C ALA A 82 6.79 -0.22 3.87
N VAL A 83 5.97 -0.97 3.11
CA VAL A 83 6.43 -1.72 1.95
C VAL A 83 6.81 -0.78 0.81
N ALA A 84 6.01 0.27 0.58
CA ALA A 84 6.30 1.29 -0.43
C ALA A 84 7.59 2.04 -0.12
N ASP A 85 7.79 2.47 1.13
CA ASP A 85 8.98 3.18 1.57
C ASP A 85 10.25 2.36 1.33
N ARG A 86 10.23 1.10 1.73
CA ARG A 86 11.34 0.17 1.48
C ARG A 86 11.61 -0.03 -0.02
N LEU A 87 10.56 -0.09 -0.83
CA LEU A 87 10.71 -0.18 -2.28
C LEU A 87 11.34 1.10 -2.86
N PHE A 88 10.92 2.27 -2.40
CA PHE A 88 11.50 3.55 -2.82
C PHE A 88 12.96 3.67 -2.38
N GLU A 89 13.32 3.26 -1.18
CA GLU A 89 14.72 3.20 -0.73
C GLU A 89 15.57 2.31 -1.63
N GLU A 90 15.09 1.10 -1.95
CA GLU A 90 15.79 0.16 -2.83
C GLU A 90 15.99 0.73 -4.23
N LEU A 91 14.94 1.31 -4.82
CA LEU A 91 15.01 1.89 -6.15
C LEU A 91 15.89 3.13 -6.23
N ASN A 92 15.97 3.90 -5.15
CA ASN A 92 16.82 5.08 -5.06
C ASN A 92 18.21 4.79 -4.48
N ALA A 93 18.50 3.54 -4.14
CA ALA A 93 19.86 3.16 -3.74
C ALA A 93 20.86 3.52 -4.82
N LEU A 94 22.04 4.00 -4.41
CA LEU A 94 23.08 4.49 -5.33
C LEU A 94 23.40 3.50 -6.44
N GLU A 95 23.41 2.21 -6.10
CA GLU A 95 23.67 1.14 -7.07
C GLU A 95 22.59 1.03 -8.15
N ASN A 96 21.30 1.15 -7.76
CA ASN A 96 20.20 1.09 -8.72
C ASN A 96 20.11 2.36 -9.57
N VAL A 97 20.43 3.52 -9.00
CA VAL A 97 20.54 4.78 -9.75
C VAL A 97 21.68 4.71 -10.75
N ALA A 98 22.85 4.22 -10.32
CA ALA A 98 24.00 4.06 -11.19
C ALA A 98 23.73 3.04 -12.31
N ALA A 99 23.05 1.92 -12.00
CA ALA A 99 22.67 0.92 -13.00
C ALA A 99 21.71 1.49 -14.05
N ARG A 100 20.69 2.26 -13.66
CA ARG A 100 19.79 2.93 -14.60
C ARG A 100 20.52 3.96 -15.47
N ARG A 101 21.42 4.76 -14.86
CA ARG A 101 22.26 5.73 -15.60
C ARG A 101 23.13 5.01 -16.63
N TRP A 102 23.76 3.90 -16.25
CA TRP A 102 24.56 3.08 -17.14
C TRP A 102 23.74 2.57 -18.34
N ILE A 103 22.52 2.07 -18.11
CA ILE A 103 21.62 1.62 -19.19
C ILE A 103 21.34 2.74 -20.18
N PHE A 104 21.06 3.95 -19.70
CA PHE A 104 20.78 5.08 -20.60
C PHE A 104 21.99 5.50 -21.43
N GLN A 105 23.19 5.44 -20.85
CA GLN A 105 24.42 5.95 -21.48
C GLN A 105 25.14 4.92 -22.34
N HIS A 106 25.11 3.65 -21.96
CA HIS A 106 25.99 2.64 -22.53
C HIS A 106 25.27 1.46 -23.18
N LEU A 107 24.00 1.19 -22.82
CA LEU A 107 23.31 0.05 -23.39
C LEU A 107 23.02 0.30 -24.89
N PRO A 108 23.55 -0.54 -25.80
CA PRO A 108 23.30 -0.42 -27.24
C PRO A 108 21.80 -0.50 -27.54
N SER A 109 21.35 0.21 -28.55
CA SER A 109 19.92 0.20 -28.94
C SER A 109 19.53 -1.09 -29.65
N ASP A 110 20.48 -1.74 -30.33
CA ASP A 110 20.28 -3.02 -30.99
C ASP A 110 20.88 -4.16 -30.16
N PRO A 111 20.04 -5.05 -29.61
CA PRO A 111 20.50 -6.15 -28.79
C PRO A 111 21.33 -7.20 -29.53
N VAL A 112 21.11 -7.38 -30.84
CA VAL A 112 21.82 -8.40 -31.65
C VAL A 112 23.30 -8.06 -31.75
N THR A 113 23.61 -6.82 -32.12
CA THR A 113 25.00 -6.36 -32.23
C THR A 113 25.61 -6.02 -30.88
N GLY A 114 24.79 -5.60 -29.95
CA GLY A 114 25.23 -5.23 -28.59
C GLY A 114 25.63 -6.40 -27.71
N GLN A 115 25.04 -7.59 -27.89
CA GLN A 115 25.28 -8.73 -27.00
C GLN A 115 26.74 -9.20 -26.99
N THR A 116 27.43 -9.11 -28.10
CA THR A 116 28.87 -9.45 -28.19
C THR A 116 29.78 -8.38 -27.58
N ALA A 117 29.27 -7.18 -27.36
CA ALA A 117 30.00 -6.06 -26.78
C ALA A 117 29.83 -5.92 -25.26
N LEU A 118 28.81 -6.56 -24.70
CA LEU A 118 28.51 -6.50 -23.26
C LEU A 118 29.34 -7.52 -22.49
N THR A 119 29.86 -7.08 -21.34
CA THR A 119 30.51 -7.95 -20.36
C THR A 119 29.48 -8.63 -19.44
N ASP A 120 29.89 -9.66 -18.71
CA ASP A 120 29.02 -10.30 -17.70
C ASP A 120 28.54 -9.28 -16.64
N GLN A 121 29.37 -8.31 -16.28
CA GLN A 121 29.02 -7.25 -15.35
C GLN A 121 27.93 -6.32 -15.93
N ASP A 122 27.95 -6.07 -17.23
CA ASP A 122 26.93 -5.28 -17.91
C ASP A 122 25.58 -6.02 -17.91
N HIS A 123 25.62 -7.33 -18.19
CA HIS A 123 24.44 -8.18 -18.08
C HIS A 123 23.84 -8.19 -16.67
N ASP A 124 24.67 -8.24 -15.62
CA ASP A 124 24.22 -8.17 -14.24
C ASP A 124 23.62 -6.80 -13.91
N THR A 125 24.15 -5.74 -14.49
CA THR A 125 23.60 -4.39 -14.37
C THR A 125 22.19 -4.29 -14.97
N VAL A 126 21.99 -4.83 -16.17
CA VAL A 126 20.67 -4.89 -16.83
C VAL A 126 19.69 -5.73 -16.02
N LYS A 127 20.09 -6.94 -15.59
CA LYS A 127 19.26 -7.81 -14.75
C LYS A 127 18.87 -7.16 -13.43
N ARG A 128 19.76 -6.43 -12.78
CA ARG A 128 19.49 -5.69 -11.54
C ARG A 128 18.33 -4.73 -11.72
N VAL A 129 18.34 -3.95 -12.79
CA VAL A 129 17.27 -2.99 -13.07
C VAL A 129 15.96 -3.70 -13.42
N LEU A 130 16.01 -4.74 -14.25
CA LEU A 130 14.85 -5.54 -14.61
C LEU A 130 14.23 -6.20 -13.38
N ASN A 131 15.03 -6.80 -12.50
CA ASN A 131 14.56 -7.42 -11.26
C ASN A 131 13.93 -6.40 -10.30
N SER A 132 14.48 -5.19 -10.22
CA SER A 132 13.89 -4.10 -9.44
C SER A 132 12.51 -3.70 -9.98
N LEU A 133 12.36 -3.59 -11.31
CA LEU A 133 11.07 -3.29 -11.94
C LEU A 133 10.08 -4.45 -11.79
N ASP A 134 10.54 -5.70 -11.92
CA ASP A 134 9.70 -6.90 -11.74
C ASP A 134 9.14 -6.98 -10.32
N ARG A 135 9.95 -6.60 -9.34
CA ARG A 135 9.49 -6.48 -7.94
C ARG A 135 8.41 -5.42 -7.78
N VAL A 136 8.55 -4.25 -8.42
CA VAL A 136 7.48 -3.22 -8.43
C VAL A 136 6.22 -3.79 -9.06
N ALA A 137 6.36 -4.44 -10.23
CA ALA A 137 5.26 -5.06 -10.95
C ALA A 137 4.52 -6.10 -10.09
N PHE A 138 5.27 -6.97 -9.43
CA PHE A 138 4.71 -8.00 -8.55
C PHE A 138 3.96 -7.41 -7.35
N LEU A 139 4.57 -6.44 -6.66
CA LEU A 139 3.98 -5.84 -5.45
C LEU A 139 2.69 -5.06 -5.77
N THR A 140 2.67 -4.33 -6.89
CA THR A 140 1.48 -3.61 -7.34
C THR A 140 0.39 -4.54 -7.86
N GLN A 141 0.74 -5.57 -8.62
CA GLN A 141 -0.21 -6.56 -9.13
C GLN A 141 -0.90 -7.34 -8.01
N ARG A 142 -0.20 -7.60 -6.90
CA ARG A 142 -0.74 -8.28 -5.72
C ARG A 142 -1.52 -7.34 -4.79
N GLY A 143 -1.57 -6.06 -5.09
CA GLY A 143 -2.22 -5.06 -4.25
C GLY A 143 -1.52 -4.83 -2.90
N TRP A 144 -0.26 -5.29 -2.76
CA TRP A 144 0.53 -5.02 -1.56
C TRP A 144 1.00 -3.57 -1.49
N ILE A 145 1.10 -2.95 -2.64
CA ILE A 145 1.27 -1.50 -2.79
C ILE A 145 0.18 -1.02 -3.75
N PRO A 146 -0.69 -0.09 -3.33
CA PRO A 146 -1.68 0.51 -4.21
C PRO A 146 -1.03 1.23 -5.39
N GLU A 147 -1.61 1.13 -6.58
CA GLU A 147 -1.06 1.76 -7.78
C GLU A 147 -1.06 3.29 -7.69
N ASP A 148 -2.02 3.88 -7.00
CA ASP A 148 -2.09 5.32 -6.75
C ASP A 148 -0.92 5.86 -5.91
N MET A 149 -0.25 5.01 -5.13
CA MET A 149 1.01 5.36 -4.45
C MET A 149 2.23 5.33 -5.38
N VAL A 150 2.25 4.43 -6.36
CA VAL A 150 3.41 4.17 -7.22
C VAL A 150 3.37 5.00 -8.50
N MET A 151 2.22 5.04 -9.17
CA MET A 151 2.09 5.61 -10.50
C MET A 151 2.45 7.09 -10.60
N PRO A 152 2.05 7.99 -9.66
CA PRO A 152 2.40 9.41 -9.75
C PRO A 152 3.90 9.67 -9.75
N TRP A 153 4.65 8.87 -9.00
CA TRP A 153 6.09 9.07 -8.80
C TRP A 153 6.96 8.29 -9.75
N MET A 154 6.56 7.05 -10.06
CA MET A 154 7.43 6.11 -10.72
C MET A 154 7.11 5.90 -12.19
N SER A 155 5.87 6.19 -12.64
CA SER A 155 5.51 5.95 -14.04
C SER A 155 6.47 6.57 -15.05
N PRO A 156 7.01 7.79 -14.87
CA PRO A 156 7.95 8.36 -15.84
C PRO A 156 9.27 7.56 -15.90
N MET A 157 9.76 7.15 -14.73
CA MET A 157 11.01 6.40 -14.65
C MET A 157 10.82 4.98 -15.22
N ILE A 158 9.75 4.30 -14.85
CA ILE A 158 9.41 2.95 -15.34
C ILE A 158 9.33 2.96 -16.87
N LEU A 159 8.58 3.91 -17.44
CA LEU A 159 8.43 4.02 -18.89
C LEU A 159 9.76 4.29 -19.59
N LYS A 160 10.55 5.25 -19.09
CA LYS A 160 11.87 5.56 -19.67
C LYS A 160 12.77 4.33 -19.69
N VAL A 161 12.86 3.64 -18.59
CA VAL A 161 13.71 2.44 -18.46
C VAL A 161 13.18 1.32 -19.33
N TRP A 162 11.86 1.10 -19.36
CA TRP A 162 11.24 0.04 -20.14
C TRP A 162 11.47 0.20 -21.64
N ILE A 163 11.23 1.38 -22.20
CA ILE A 163 11.45 1.66 -23.62
C ILE A 163 12.90 1.32 -24.05
N LYS A 164 13.87 1.54 -23.16
CA LYS A 164 15.28 1.20 -23.44
C LYS A 164 15.56 -0.30 -23.32
N LEU A 165 14.86 -1.00 -22.40
CA LEU A 165 15.09 -2.41 -22.10
C LEU A 165 14.20 -3.36 -22.91
N GLU A 166 13.05 -2.91 -23.40
CA GLU A 166 12.10 -3.75 -24.12
C GLU A 166 12.73 -4.53 -25.28
N PRO A 167 13.53 -3.94 -26.18
CA PRO A 167 14.18 -4.69 -27.26
C PRO A 167 15.10 -5.81 -26.73
N TRP A 168 15.76 -5.57 -25.61
CA TRP A 168 16.62 -6.56 -24.95
C TRP A 168 15.84 -7.70 -24.30
N VAL A 169 14.70 -7.39 -23.72
CA VAL A 169 13.80 -8.40 -23.16
C VAL A 169 13.24 -9.25 -24.30
N ASP A 170 12.78 -8.65 -25.40
CA ASP A 170 12.27 -9.37 -26.57
C ASP A 170 13.31 -10.30 -27.16
N TYR A 171 14.54 -9.83 -27.33
CA TYR A 171 15.65 -10.64 -27.78
C TYR A 171 15.91 -11.85 -26.85
N GLU A 172 15.87 -11.65 -25.54
CA GLU A 172 16.07 -12.73 -24.56
C GLU A 172 14.90 -13.73 -24.54
N VAL A 173 13.65 -13.24 -24.71
CA VAL A 173 12.45 -14.08 -24.87
C VAL A 173 12.63 -15.03 -26.04
N ASP A 174 13.02 -14.51 -27.20
CA ASP A 174 13.21 -15.32 -28.41
C ASP A 174 14.38 -16.30 -28.26
N ARG A 175 15.50 -15.83 -27.71
CA ARG A 175 16.69 -16.66 -27.49
C ARG A 175 16.47 -17.81 -26.53
N ARG A 176 15.70 -17.59 -25.47
CA ARG A 176 15.44 -18.58 -24.42
C ARG A 176 14.22 -19.44 -24.69
N HIS A 177 13.36 -19.01 -25.61
CA HIS A 177 12.04 -19.57 -25.82
C HIS A 177 11.15 -19.50 -24.56
N GLU A 178 11.30 -18.42 -23.78
CA GLU A 178 10.58 -18.18 -22.52
C GLU A 178 9.66 -16.96 -22.68
N PRO A 179 8.39 -17.14 -23.11
CA PRO A 179 7.46 -16.01 -23.34
C PRO A 179 7.11 -15.23 -22.08
N ASP A 180 7.30 -15.83 -20.91
CA ASP A 180 7.00 -15.20 -19.62
C ASP A 180 8.16 -14.38 -19.03
N TYR A 181 9.30 -14.30 -19.73
CA TYR A 181 10.47 -13.58 -19.27
C TYR A 181 10.16 -12.09 -19.11
N TYR A 182 10.18 -11.58 -17.86
CA TYR A 182 9.79 -10.22 -17.46
C TYR A 182 8.42 -9.75 -17.97
N ARG A 183 7.47 -10.68 -18.18
CA ARG A 183 6.09 -10.35 -18.59
C ARG A 183 5.41 -9.35 -17.64
N GLN A 184 5.70 -9.43 -16.34
CA GLN A 184 5.09 -8.54 -15.35
C GLN A 184 5.59 -7.11 -15.50
N VAL A 185 6.84 -6.88 -15.89
CA VAL A 185 7.38 -5.55 -16.15
C VAL A 185 6.73 -4.94 -17.38
N ARG A 186 6.50 -5.73 -18.43
CA ARG A 186 5.74 -5.30 -19.63
C ARG A 186 4.33 -4.85 -19.24
N ALA A 187 3.61 -5.68 -18.51
CA ALA A 187 2.27 -5.34 -18.04
C ALA A 187 2.26 -4.11 -17.10
N LEU A 188 3.31 -3.91 -16.30
CA LEU A 188 3.46 -2.71 -15.48
C LEU A 188 3.63 -1.47 -16.35
N SER A 189 4.44 -1.53 -17.40
CA SER A 189 4.65 -0.39 -18.32
C SER A 189 3.37 0.00 -19.04
N GLU A 190 2.58 -0.97 -19.49
CA GLU A 190 1.26 -0.74 -20.10
C GLU A 190 0.28 -0.07 -19.12
N ARG A 191 0.25 -0.53 -17.86
CA ARG A 191 -0.55 0.13 -16.81
C ARG A 191 -0.07 1.55 -16.52
N CYS A 192 1.25 1.79 -16.53
CA CYS A 192 1.80 3.14 -16.39
C CYS A 192 1.33 4.07 -17.52
N LEU A 193 1.32 3.60 -18.76
CA LEU A 193 0.81 4.36 -19.90
C LEU A 193 -0.66 4.70 -19.73
N SER A 194 -1.50 3.68 -19.48
CA SER A 194 -2.94 3.85 -19.29
C SER A 194 -3.26 4.78 -18.13
N TRP A 195 -2.51 4.68 -17.04
CA TRP A 195 -2.69 5.56 -15.88
C TRP A 195 -2.36 7.02 -16.23
N ARG A 196 -1.26 7.27 -16.95
CA ARG A 196 -0.87 8.62 -17.38
C ARG A 196 -1.87 9.23 -18.34
N GLU A 197 -2.38 8.45 -19.31
CA GLU A 197 -3.44 8.88 -20.22
C GLU A 197 -4.71 9.28 -19.47
N ALA A 198 -5.15 8.44 -18.53
CA ALA A 198 -6.34 8.70 -17.70
C ALA A 198 -6.22 9.98 -16.85
N HIS A 199 -4.98 10.38 -16.49
CA HIS A 199 -4.71 11.58 -15.70
C HIS A 199 -4.25 12.78 -16.53
N GLY A 200 -4.35 12.72 -17.86
CA GLY A 200 -3.97 13.82 -18.76
C GLY A 200 -2.48 14.16 -18.73
N MET A 201 -1.64 13.22 -18.32
CA MET A 201 -0.19 13.40 -18.30
C MET A 201 0.41 13.02 -19.65
N SER A 202 1.53 13.67 -20.02
CA SER A 202 2.25 13.31 -21.24
C SER A 202 2.71 11.84 -21.18
N THR A 203 2.38 11.09 -22.24
CA THR A 203 2.88 9.75 -22.48
C THR A 203 4.17 9.77 -23.32
N GLU A 204 4.51 10.92 -23.88
CA GLU A 204 5.74 11.10 -24.62
C GLU A 204 6.94 11.07 -23.67
N VAL A 205 7.85 10.14 -23.91
CA VAL A 205 9.09 10.03 -23.15
C VAL A 205 10.12 10.95 -23.80
N VAL A 206 10.24 12.15 -23.23
CA VAL A 206 11.27 13.10 -23.69
C VAL A 206 12.62 12.64 -23.14
N TRP A 207 13.51 12.28 -24.05
CA TRP A 207 14.93 12.03 -23.76
C TRP A 207 15.64 13.38 -23.68
N VAL A 208 16.01 13.79 -22.46
CA VAL A 208 16.92 14.92 -22.30
C VAL A 208 18.33 14.34 -22.19
N ASP A 209 19.08 14.40 -23.26
CA ASP A 209 20.43 13.81 -23.38
C ASP A 209 21.45 14.39 -22.38
N ASN A 210 21.14 15.43 -21.66
CA ASN A 210 22.09 16.16 -20.79
C ASN A 210 21.50 16.62 -19.45
N ALA A 211 20.64 15.85 -18.80
CA ALA A 211 20.18 16.22 -17.47
C ALA A 211 20.98 15.47 -16.38
N LEU A 212 22.00 16.18 -15.87
CA LEU A 212 22.74 15.97 -14.60
C LEU A 212 23.83 14.92 -14.61
#